data_8554b8a2426f5426fc5d3088d36c559f
#
_entry.id   8554b8a2426f5426fc5d3088d36c559f
#
_cell.length_a   1.000
_cell.length_b   1.000
_cell.length_c   1.000
_cell.angle_alpha   90.00
_cell.angle_beta   90.00
_cell.angle_gamma   90.00
#
_symmetry.space_group_name_H-M   'P 1'
#
loop_
_entity.id
_entity.type
_entity.pdbx_description
1 polymer ?
#
loop_
_entity_poly.entity_id
_entity_poly.type
_entity_poly.pdbx_seq_one_letter_code
_entity_poly.pdbx_strand_id
1 'polypeptide(L)'
;GLCAHILSGEVKRDGGFSSHMGEFDYESLLDRARDRIPKDISERARWTMPEPEILLEGNQTILRNFSSIVDSMDRDANHVYQFLINELGTSGTQESTRILLKGRVPPKRIKEKIVAYVKTFILCGQCKAPDTRFIKEDRTYLLKCQACGATRPVRL
;
A
#
# COMPACT_ATOMS: atom_id res chain seq x y z
N GLY A 1 40.70 16.89 71.61
CA GLY A 1 39.30 16.74 71.78
C GLY A 1 38.56 17.54 70.78
N LEU A 2 37.47 17.16 70.31
CA LEU A 2 36.28 17.89 69.97
C LEU A 2 35.43 17.16 68.93
N CYS A 3 34.33 16.76 69.43
CA CYS A 3 33.23 16.04 68.89
C CYS A 3 32.68 16.63 67.58
N ALA A 4 32.51 15.75 66.62
CA ALA A 4 31.71 16.00 65.45
C ALA A 4 30.29 15.48 65.71
N HIS A 5 29.31 16.37 65.80
CA HIS A 5 27.92 16.04 65.73
C HIS A 5 27.51 16.01 64.26
N ILE A 6 27.21 14.83 63.81
CA ILE A 6 26.58 14.60 62.53
C ILE A 6 25.08 14.65 62.78
N LEU A 7 24.44 15.70 62.30
CA LEU A 7 23.01 15.80 62.26
C LEU A 7 22.47 15.09 61.02
N SER A 8 21.74 14.04 61.27
CA SER A 8 20.92 13.35 60.29
C SER A 8 19.86 14.28 59.73
N GLY A 9 20.04 14.72 58.54
CA GLY A 9 19.00 15.43 57.79
C GLY A 9 18.14 14.41 57.04
N GLU A 10 17.01 14.06 57.63
CA GLU A 10 15.95 13.36 56.90
C GLU A 10 15.37 14.32 55.85
N VAL A 11 15.68 14.03 54.61
CA VAL A 11 14.99 14.65 53.49
C VAL A 11 13.61 14.01 53.36
N LYS A 12 12.64 14.62 53.97
CA LYS A 12 11.23 14.34 53.64
C LYS A 12 10.98 14.75 52.19
N ARG A 13 10.88 13.78 51.34
CA ARG A 13 10.31 13.95 49.99
C ARG A 13 8.80 13.94 50.11
N ASP A 14 8.24 15.04 50.54
CA ASP A 14 6.82 15.34 50.40
C ASP A 14 6.62 15.95 49.02
N GLY A 15 6.75 15.13 48.00
CA GLY A 15 6.37 15.43 46.63
C GLY A 15 5.16 14.62 46.27
N GLY A 16 4.05 14.86 46.92
CA GLY A 16 2.76 14.41 46.45
C GLY A 16 2.49 15.09 45.12
N PHE A 17 2.94 14.46 44.04
CA PHE A 17 2.46 14.77 42.71
C PHE A 17 1.02 14.26 42.65
N SER A 18 0.11 15.12 43.11
CA SER A 18 -1.31 14.92 42.95
C SER A 18 -1.59 14.90 41.46
N SER A 19 -1.58 13.70 40.86
CA SER A 19 -2.06 13.47 39.53
C SER A 19 -3.56 13.74 39.46
N HIS A 20 -3.92 14.99 39.28
CA HIS A 20 -5.20 15.37 38.71
C HIS A 20 -5.16 15.00 37.23
N MET A 21 -5.05 13.72 36.92
CA MET A 21 -5.23 13.14 35.59
C MET A 21 -6.63 12.54 35.50
N GLY A 22 -7.63 13.32 35.96
CA GLY A 22 -8.99 13.09 35.60
C GLY A 22 -9.22 13.70 34.21
N GLU A 23 -9.73 12.95 33.27
CA GLU A 23 -10.29 13.36 31.98
C GLU A 23 -9.39 13.32 30.73
N PHE A 24 -8.06 13.22 30.88
CA PHE A 24 -7.15 13.12 29.74
C PHE A 24 -6.26 11.85 29.80
N ASP A 25 -6.88 10.72 30.16
CA ASP A 25 -6.19 9.45 30.05
C ASP A 25 -5.94 9.13 28.57
N TYR A 26 -4.70 8.74 28.25
CA TYR A 26 -4.26 8.45 26.89
C TYR A 26 -5.16 7.40 26.20
N GLU A 27 -5.56 6.36 26.94
CA GLU A 27 -6.41 5.30 26.41
C GLU A 27 -7.82 5.83 26.06
N SER A 28 -8.40 6.65 26.93
CA SER A 28 -9.71 7.25 26.66
C SER A 28 -9.69 8.25 25.51
N LEU A 29 -8.57 8.96 25.33
CA LEU A 29 -8.36 9.85 24.17
C LEU A 29 -8.21 9.07 22.88
N LEU A 30 -7.52 7.92 22.92
CA LEU A 30 -7.40 7.02 21.77
C LEU A 30 -8.75 6.42 21.37
N ASP A 31 -9.55 5.99 22.32
CA ASP A 31 -10.86 5.42 22.02
C ASP A 31 -11.80 6.48 21.44
N ARG A 32 -11.81 7.69 22.00
CA ARG A 32 -12.54 8.83 21.41
C ARG A 32 -12.05 9.20 20.00
N ALA A 33 -10.76 9.11 19.77
CA ALA A 33 -10.19 9.36 18.44
C ALA A 33 -10.60 8.26 17.44
N ARG A 34 -10.63 7.00 17.85
CA ARG A 34 -11.09 5.87 17.03
C ARG A 34 -12.55 5.99 16.65
N ASP A 35 -13.41 6.40 17.59
CA ASP A 35 -14.84 6.58 17.35
C ASP A 35 -15.14 7.75 16.40
N ARG A 36 -14.25 8.75 16.36
CA ARG A 36 -14.35 9.90 15.46
C ARG A 36 -13.73 9.70 14.09
N ILE A 37 -12.94 8.63 13.91
CA ILE A 37 -12.41 8.29 12.60
C ILE A 37 -13.57 7.84 11.72
N PRO A 38 -13.88 8.57 10.65
CA PRO A 38 -14.90 8.14 9.70
C PRO A 38 -14.58 6.73 9.20
N LYS A 39 -15.56 5.84 9.22
CA LYS A 39 -15.41 4.47 8.71
C LYS A 39 -14.95 4.43 7.25
N ASP A 40 -15.23 5.47 6.52
CA ASP A 40 -14.75 5.74 5.17
C ASP A 40 -13.22 5.69 5.02
N ILE A 41 -12.46 6.08 6.04
CA ILE A 41 -10.99 6.06 5.98
C ILE A 41 -10.47 4.63 6.12
N SER A 42 -11.12 3.81 6.93
CA SER A 42 -10.78 2.39 7.06
C SER A 42 -11.17 1.59 5.82
N GLU A 43 -12.20 2.03 5.09
CA GLU A 43 -12.65 1.43 3.84
C GLU A 43 -11.85 1.90 2.63
N ARG A 44 -11.38 3.15 2.62
CA ARG A 44 -10.42 3.65 1.61
C ARG A 44 -9.09 2.92 1.62
N ALA A 45 -8.74 2.32 2.75
CA ALA A 45 -7.56 1.43 2.83
C ALA A 45 -7.75 0.10 2.08
N ARG A 46 -8.98 -0.22 1.67
CA ARG A 46 -9.29 -1.38 0.84
C ARG A 46 -9.44 -0.95 -0.62
N TRP A 47 -8.33 -0.59 -1.23
CA TRP A 47 -8.32 -0.42 -2.67
C TRP A 47 -8.86 -1.68 -3.35
N THR A 48 -9.92 -1.53 -4.11
CA THR A 48 -10.54 -2.63 -4.84
C THR A 48 -10.15 -2.53 -6.30
N MET A 49 -9.52 -3.56 -6.81
CA MET A 49 -9.18 -3.65 -8.22
C MET A 49 -10.46 -3.79 -9.05
N PRO A 50 -10.65 -2.99 -10.11
CA PRO A 50 -11.74 -3.20 -11.04
C PRO A 50 -11.63 -4.57 -11.70
N GLU A 51 -12.75 -5.25 -11.88
CA GLU A 51 -12.76 -6.57 -12.51
C GLU A 51 -12.39 -6.46 -14.00
N PRO A 52 -11.48 -7.29 -14.49
CA PRO A 52 -11.12 -7.31 -15.91
C PRO A 52 -12.26 -7.88 -16.75
N GLU A 53 -12.70 -7.11 -17.74
CA GLU A 53 -13.67 -7.55 -18.75
C GLU A 53 -12.95 -8.20 -19.90
N ILE A 54 -13.06 -9.52 -19.98
CA ILE A 54 -12.34 -10.34 -20.94
C ILE A 54 -13.33 -10.95 -21.93
N LEU A 55 -13.11 -10.68 -23.20
CA LEU A 55 -13.84 -11.26 -24.30
C LEU A 55 -12.93 -12.23 -25.07
N LEU A 56 -13.42 -13.41 -25.36
CA LEU A 56 -12.75 -14.40 -26.20
C LEU A 56 -13.36 -14.36 -27.59
N GLU A 57 -12.58 -13.92 -28.57
CA GLU A 57 -12.97 -13.93 -29.98
C GLU A 57 -12.09 -14.89 -30.78
N GLY A 58 -12.65 -16.04 -31.15
CA GLY A 58 -11.92 -17.01 -31.95
C GLY A 58 -10.64 -17.50 -31.26
N ASN A 59 -9.51 -17.10 -31.81
CA ASN A 59 -8.19 -17.41 -31.27
C ASN A 59 -7.47 -16.20 -30.64
N GLN A 60 -8.25 -15.19 -30.24
CA GLN A 60 -7.74 -13.97 -29.60
C GLN A 60 -8.48 -13.72 -28.30
N THR A 61 -7.79 -13.10 -27.37
CA THR A 61 -8.37 -12.67 -26.09
C THR A 61 -8.30 -11.16 -26.00
N ILE A 62 -9.42 -10.52 -25.78
CA ILE A 62 -9.55 -9.07 -25.72
C ILE A 62 -9.85 -8.66 -24.29
N LEU A 63 -9.00 -7.82 -23.70
CA LEU A 63 -9.23 -7.17 -22.43
C LEU A 63 -9.79 -5.76 -22.71
N ARG A 64 -11.11 -5.57 -22.48
CA ARG A 64 -11.84 -4.37 -22.91
C ARG A 64 -11.60 -3.15 -22.01
N ASN A 65 -11.56 -3.37 -20.71
CA ASN A 65 -11.45 -2.30 -19.72
C ASN A 65 -10.01 -2.06 -19.21
N PHE A 66 -9.01 -2.32 -20.06
CA PHE A 66 -7.61 -2.16 -19.69
C PHE A 66 -7.27 -0.75 -19.21
N SER A 67 -7.76 0.28 -19.90
CA SER A 67 -7.56 1.68 -19.51
C SER A 67 -8.08 1.97 -18.10
N SER A 68 -9.31 1.54 -17.79
CA SER A 68 -9.89 1.72 -16.46
C SER A 68 -9.10 1.03 -15.35
N ILE A 69 -8.51 -0.14 -15.65
CA ILE A 69 -7.65 -0.86 -14.71
C ILE A 69 -6.35 -0.07 -14.47
N VAL A 70 -5.73 0.38 -15.54
CA VAL A 70 -4.48 1.17 -15.47
C VAL A 70 -4.69 2.49 -14.74
N ASP A 71 -5.77 3.21 -15.04
CA ASP A 71 -6.12 4.47 -14.41
C ASP A 71 -6.37 4.31 -12.91
N SER A 72 -7.04 3.23 -12.51
CA SER A 72 -7.27 2.92 -11.09
C SER A 72 -5.99 2.56 -10.33
N MET A 73 -4.97 2.10 -11.05
CA MET A 73 -3.67 1.75 -10.50
C MET A 73 -2.69 2.94 -10.48
N ASP A 74 -3.00 4.04 -11.19
CA ASP A 74 -2.10 5.19 -11.40
C ASP A 74 -0.71 4.73 -11.90
N ARG A 75 -0.71 3.93 -12.96
CA ARG A 75 0.50 3.33 -13.55
C ARG A 75 0.57 3.58 -15.05
N ASP A 76 1.79 3.41 -15.57
CA ASP A 76 2.00 3.45 -17.01
C ASP A 76 1.40 2.22 -17.70
N ALA A 77 0.56 2.48 -18.71
CA ALA A 77 -0.09 1.43 -19.48
C ALA A 77 0.91 0.49 -20.16
N ASN A 78 2.01 1.04 -20.67
CA ASN A 78 3.06 0.23 -21.30
C ASN A 78 3.71 -0.73 -20.32
N HIS A 79 3.94 -0.31 -19.09
CA HIS A 79 4.54 -1.16 -18.07
C HIS A 79 3.62 -2.33 -17.69
N VAL A 80 2.34 -2.06 -17.48
CA VAL A 80 1.34 -3.09 -17.18
C VAL A 80 1.21 -4.08 -18.35
N TYR A 81 1.19 -3.55 -19.56
CA TYR A 81 1.12 -4.35 -20.79
C TYR A 81 2.33 -5.29 -20.94
N GLN A 82 3.55 -4.75 -20.81
CA GLN A 82 4.77 -5.54 -20.88
C GLN A 82 4.82 -6.66 -19.83
N PHE A 83 4.43 -6.33 -18.61
CA PHE A 83 4.34 -7.32 -17.55
C PHE A 83 3.35 -8.44 -17.89
N LEU A 84 2.15 -8.08 -18.37
CA LEU A 84 1.14 -9.09 -18.73
C LEU A 84 1.60 -10.00 -19.85
N ILE A 85 2.23 -9.46 -20.90
CA ILE A 85 2.76 -10.24 -22.01
C ILE A 85 3.85 -11.21 -21.53
N ASN A 86 4.79 -10.73 -20.74
CA ASN A 86 5.88 -11.55 -20.22
C ASN A 86 5.35 -12.67 -19.31
N GLU A 87 4.41 -12.38 -18.45
CA GLU A 87 3.84 -13.35 -17.51
C GLU A 87 2.90 -14.38 -18.17
N LEU A 88 2.20 -13.97 -19.20
CA LEU A 88 1.31 -14.86 -19.96
C LEU A 88 2.05 -15.65 -21.04
N GLY A 89 3.26 -15.19 -21.42
CA GLY A 89 4.04 -15.80 -22.49
C GLY A 89 3.36 -15.70 -23.86
N THR A 90 2.57 -14.64 -24.06
CA THR A 90 1.84 -14.40 -25.31
C THR A 90 2.30 -13.10 -25.95
N SER A 91 2.05 -12.95 -27.23
CA SER A 91 2.20 -11.66 -27.90
C SER A 91 0.84 -10.99 -28.06
N GLY A 92 0.83 -9.69 -28.09
CA GLY A 92 -0.40 -8.93 -28.24
C GLY A 92 -0.16 -7.56 -28.87
N THR A 93 -1.22 -6.82 -28.99
CA THR A 93 -1.20 -5.43 -29.42
C THR A 93 -1.95 -4.59 -28.40
N GLN A 94 -1.33 -3.49 -27.97
CA GLN A 94 -1.98 -2.53 -27.10
C GLN A 94 -2.70 -1.49 -27.93
N GLU A 95 -3.98 -1.31 -27.70
CA GLU A 95 -4.77 -0.17 -28.16
C GLU A 95 -5.05 0.76 -26.98
N SER A 96 -5.46 1.97 -27.24
CA SER A 96 -5.62 3.01 -26.21
C SER A 96 -6.49 2.59 -25.02
N THR A 97 -7.53 1.81 -25.25
CA THR A 97 -8.49 1.42 -24.21
C THR A 97 -8.49 -0.08 -23.90
N ARG A 98 -7.93 -0.89 -24.80
CA ARG A 98 -7.98 -2.35 -24.73
C ARG A 98 -6.66 -3.01 -25.15
N ILE A 99 -6.50 -4.25 -24.74
CA ILE A 99 -5.39 -5.10 -25.17
C ILE A 99 -5.95 -6.29 -25.96
N LEU A 100 -5.33 -6.56 -27.09
CA LEU A 100 -5.56 -7.73 -27.91
C LEU A 100 -4.42 -8.72 -27.67
N LEU A 101 -4.71 -9.84 -27.06
CA LEU A 101 -3.74 -10.93 -26.83
C LEU A 101 -3.92 -11.99 -27.90
N LYS A 102 -2.82 -12.42 -28.52
CA LYS A 102 -2.83 -13.54 -29.46
C LYS A 102 -2.88 -14.86 -28.69
N GLY A 103 -3.90 -15.67 -28.96
CA GLY A 103 -4.12 -16.93 -28.30
C GLY A 103 -5.28 -16.94 -27.32
N ARG A 104 -5.76 -18.14 -27.01
CA ARG A 104 -6.81 -18.34 -26.02
C ARG A 104 -6.21 -18.37 -24.63
N VAL A 105 -6.28 -17.26 -23.94
CA VAL A 105 -5.88 -17.17 -22.54
C VAL A 105 -7.14 -17.22 -21.66
N PRO A 106 -7.24 -18.18 -20.73
CA PRO A 106 -8.39 -18.24 -19.86
C PRO A 106 -8.49 -16.98 -19.00
N PRO A 107 -9.68 -16.43 -18.83
CA PRO A 107 -9.88 -15.17 -18.07
C PRO A 107 -9.37 -15.27 -16.64
N LYS A 108 -9.47 -16.42 -16.03
CA LYS A 108 -8.95 -16.70 -14.70
C LYS A 108 -7.44 -16.43 -14.60
N ARG A 109 -6.68 -16.88 -15.60
CA ARG A 109 -5.23 -16.68 -15.62
C ARG A 109 -4.83 -15.23 -15.77
N ILE A 110 -5.56 -14.46 -16.59
CA ILE A 110 -5.35 -13.02 -16.74
C ILE A 110 -5.62 -12.31 -15.41
N LYS A 111 -6.74 -12.64 -14.76
CA LYS A 111 -7.12 -12.09 -13.46
C LYS A 111 -6.04 -12.38 -12.40
N GLU A 112 -5.54 -13.60 -12.33
CA GLU A 112 -4.46 -14.00 -11.41
C GLU A 112 -3.17 -13.19 -11.64
N LYS A 113 -2.80 -12.95 -12.90
CA LYS A 113 -1.60 -12.17 -13.24
C LYS A 113 -1.75 -10.69 -12.93
N ILE A 114 -2.94 -10.12 -13.15
CA ILE A 114 -3.23 -8.73 -12.73
C ILE A 114 -3.17 -8.62 -11.20
N VAL A 115 -3.73 -9.57 -10.47
CA VAL A 115 -3.63 -9.58 -9.00
C VAL A 115 -2.19 -9.71 -8.52
N ALA A 116 -1.38 -10.53 -9.19
CA ALA A 116 0.05 -10.64 -8.89
C ALA A 116 0.79 -9.33 -9.14
N TYR A 117 0.47 -8.64 -10.25
CA TYR A 117 1.00 -7.31 -10.53
C TYR A 117 0.68 -6.31 -9.42
N VAL A 118 -0.58 -6.26 -9.01
CA VAL A 118 -1.05 -5.39 -7.92
C VAL A 118 -0.27 -5.64 -6.63
N LYS A 119 -0.12 -6.90 -6.24
CA LYS A 119 0.61 -7.28 -5.04
C LYS A 119 2.10 -6.91 -5.10
N THR A 120 2.68 -6.99 -6.29
CA THR A 120 4.11 -6.76 -6.48
C THR A 120 4.45 -5.29 -6.68
N PHE A 121 3.66 -4.55 -7.46
CA PHE A 121 4.02 -3.20 -7.92
C PHE A 121 3.13 -2.09 -7.38
N ILE A 122 1.97 -2.39 -6.81
CA ILE A 122 1.04 -1.40 -6.29
C ILE A 122 0.99 -1.42 -4.77
N LEU A 123 0.80 -2.59 -4.16
CA LEU A 123 0.72 -2.70 -2.72
C LEU A 123 2.09 -2.60 -2.07
N CYS A 124 2.19 -1.74 -1.07
CA CYS A 124 3.38 -1.68 -0.24
C CYS A 124 3.54 -2.99 0.54
N GLY A 125 4.76 -3.53 0.59
CA GLY A 125 5.05 -4.74 1.37
C GLY A 125 4.92 -4.57 2.88
N GLN A 126 5.00 -3.33 3.38
CA GLN A 126 4.95 -3.01 4.81
C GLN A 126 3.55 -2.63 5.28
N CYS A 127 2.96 -1.59 4.71
CA CYS A 127 1.66 -1.07 5.14
C CYS A 127 0.49 -1.55 4.27
N LYS A 128 0.75 -2.26 3.17
CA LYS A 128 -0.25 -2.74 2.19
C LYS A 128 -1.11 -1.64 1.55
N ALA A 129 -0.70 -0.37 1.71
CA ALA A 129 -1.37 0.74 1.06
C ALA A 129 -1.06 0.75 -0.45
N PRO A 130 -2.02 1.16 -1.29
CA PRO A 130 -1.85 1.23 -2.74
C PRO A 130 -1.07 2.48 -3.18
N ASP A 131 -0.75 3.38 -2.27
CA ASP A 131 -0.10 4.66 -2.53
C ASP A 131 1.41 4.49 -2.73
N THR A 132 1.80 3.88 -3.82
CA THR A 132 3.20 3.68 -4.17
C THR A 132 3.53 4.35 -5.49
N ARG A 133 4.75 4.85 -5.64
CA ARG A 133 5.24 5.45 -6.89
C ARG A 133 6.58 4.85 -7.31
N PHE A 134 6.79 4.79 -8.62
CA PHE A 134 8.08 4.44 -9.16
C PHE A 134 9.02 5.64 -9.14
N ILE A 135 10.20 5.46 -8.59
CA ILE A 135 11.30 6.42 -8.65
C ILE A 135 12.42 5.75 -9.40
N LYS A 136 12.96 6.45 -10.39
CA LYS A 136 14.16 5.98 -11.09
C LYS A 136 15.38 6.60 -10.41
N GLU A 137 16.21 5.76 -9.84
CA GLU A 137 17.51 6.13 -9.34
C GLU A 137 18.58 5.42 -10.19
N ASP A 138 19.37 6.22 -10.89
CA ASP A 138 20.41 5.75 -11.83
C ASP A 138 19.87 4.74 -12.86
N ARG A 139 20.14 3.46 -12.64
CA ARG A 139 19.74 2.34 -13.50
C ARG A 139 18.69 1.43 -12.86
N THR A 140 18.23 1.76 -11.65
CA THR A 140 17.33 0.93 -10.88
C THR A 140 16.01 1.67 -10.67
N TYR A 141 14.92 0.94 -10.80
CA TYR A 141 13.60 1.45 -10.41
C TYR A 141 13.32 1.07 -8.97
N LEU A 142 12.93 2.06 -8.20
CA LEU A 142 12.54 1.90 -6.80
C LEU A 142 11.04 2.15 -6.66
N LEU A 143 10.39 1.30 -5.91
CA LEU A 143 9.00 1.50 -5.50
C LEU A 143 9.00 2.18 -4.13
N LYS A 144 8.57 3.43 -4.08
CA LYS A 144 8.44 4.21 -2.84
C LYS A 144 6.99 4.31 -2.41
N CYS A 145 6.73 3.93 -1.19
CA CYS A 145 5.41 4.12 -0.58
C CYS A 145 5.28 5.54 -0.03
N GLN A 146 4.19 6.23 -0.38
CA GLN A 146 3.90 7.57 0.14
C GLN A 146 3.28 7.54 1.54
N ALA A 147 2.65 6.43 1.91
CA ALA A 147 2.00 6.27 3.20
C ALA A 147 2.99 5.99 4.33
N CYS A 148 3.92 5.06 4.16
CA CYS A 148 4.88 4.66 5.19
C CYS A 148 6.34 5.01 4.88
N GLY A 149 6.64 5.52 3.68
CA GLY A 149 7.99 5.88 3.25
C GLY A 149 8.89 4.70 2.87
N ALA A 150 8.39 3.46 2.95
CA ALA A 150 9.18 2.28 2.59
C ALA A 150 9.60 2.32 1.12
N THR A 151 10.84 1.98 0.86
CA THR A 151 11.41 1.94 -0.49
C THR A 151 11.93 0.53 -0.76
N ARG A 152 11.64 -0.01 -1.94
CA ARG A 152 12.20 -1.29 -2.38
C ARG A 152 12.57 -1.27 -3.85
N PRO A 153 13.64 -1.96 -4.25
CA PRO A 153 13.98 -2.11 -5.65
C PRO A 153 12.98 -3.01 -6.37
N VAL A 154 12.63 -2.62 -7.60
CA VAL A 154 11.77 -3.42 -8.49
C VAL A 154 12.46 -3.55 -9.84
N ARG A 155 12.29 -4.71 -10.46
CA ARG A 155 12.73 -4.93 -11.84
C ARG A 155 11.52 -4.72 -12.76
N LEU A 156 11.69 -3.84 -13.70
CA LEU A 156 10.72 -3.59 -14.77
C LEU A 156 11.02 -4.44 -15.98
#